data_51d5c7bf1c3dd027fc804588ccb508ce
#
_entry.id   51d5c7bf1c3dd027fc804588ccb508ce
#
_cell.length_a   1.000
_cell.length_b   1.000
_cell.length_c   1.000
_cell.angle_alpha   90.00
_cell.angle_beta   90.00
_cell.angle_gamma   90.00
#
_symmetry.space_group_name_H-M   'P 1'
#
loop_
_entity.id
_entity.type
_entity.pdbx_description
1 polymer ?
#
loop_
_entity_poly.entity_id
_entity_poly.type
_entity_poly.pdbx_seq_one_letter_code
_entity_poly.pdbx_strand_id
1 'polypeptide(L)'
;MKKPEYLKHNDDGSVDITLSKPAEFGGVKTSTVRMREPTVGDQEVASEMSGSDASREIAIFANLCDLAPDDIRKMPLRDYKRFQTAYLGFMD
;
A
#
# COMPACT_ATOMS: atom_id res chain seq x y z
N MET A 1 -13.27 9.42 14.74
CA MET A 1 -13.76 8.99 13.41
C MET A 1 -13.54 7.50 13.23
N LYS A 2 -14.53 6.79 12.73
CA LYS A 2 -14.46 5.35 12.57
C LYS A 2 -13.52 4.97 11.42
N LYS A 3 -12.60 4.02 11.67
CA LYS A 3 -11.69 3.52 10.64
C LYS A 3 -12.44 2.61 9.67
N PRO A 4 -12.07 2.62 8.37
CA PRO A 4 -12.71 1.73 7.40
C PRO A 4 -12.56 0.25 7.78
N GLU A 5 -13.60 -0.53 7.53
CA GLU A 5 -13.59 -1.95 7.87
C GLU A 5 -12.56 -2.77 7.09
N TYR A 6 -12.16 -2.30 5.91
CA TYR A 6 -11.17 -3.00 5.10
C TYR A 6 -9.73 -2.79 5.59
N LEU A 7 -9.53 -1.97 6.63
CA LEU A 7 -8.21 -1.74 7.23
C LEU A 7 -8.19 -2.33 8.65
N LYS A 8 -7.17 -3.14 8.91
CA LYS A 8 -6.92 -3.67 10.25
C LYS A 8 -5.56 -3.17 10.71
N HIS A 9 -5.55 -2.41 11.80
CA HIS A 9 -4.32 -1.87 12.37
C HIS A 9 -3.71 -2.87 13.33
N ASN A 10 -2.44 -3.20 13.13
CA ASN A 10 -1.73 -4.19 13.93
C ASN A 10 -0.86 -3.52 14.98
N ASP A 11 -0.51 -4.29 16.03
CA ASP A 11 0.27 -3.76 17.15
C ASP A 11 1.68 -3.33 16.74
N ASP A 12 2.23 -3.90 15.68
CA ASP A 12 3.56 -3.54 15.19
C ASP A 12 3.55 -2.27 14.32
N GLY A 13 2.40 -1.64 14.17
CA GLY A 13 2.25 -0.43 13.37
C GLY A 13 1.86 -0.69 11.92
N SER A 14 1.87 -1.95 11.47
CA SER A 14 1.46 -2.27 10.11
C SER A 14 -0.06 -2.23 9.97
N VAL A 15 -0.54 -2.20 8.73
CA VAL A 15 -1.97 -2.20 8.44
C VAL A 15 -2.25 -3.30 7.42
N ASP A 16 -3.23 -4.15 7.71
CA ASP A 16 -3.71 -5.15 6.75
C ASP A 16 -4.85 -4.54 5.95
N ILE A 17 -4.72 -4.59 4.63
CA ILE A 17 -5.68 -4.02 3.69
C ILE A 17 -6.42 -5.18 3.02
N THR A 18 -7.73 -5.27 3.23
CA THR A 18 -8.55 -6.27 2.56
C THR A 18 -8.91 -5.78 1.17
N LEU A 19 -8.61 -6.57 0.16
CA LEU A 19 -8.92 -6.23 -1.23
C LEU A 19 -10.42 -6.42 -1.49
N SER A 20 -10.96 -5.67 -2.45
CA SER A 20 -12.37 -5.79 -2.81
C SER A 20 -12.69 -7.17 -3.39
N LYS A 21 -11.70 -7.80 -4.02
CA LYS A 21 -11.76 -9.18 -4.50
C LYS A 21 -10.34 -9.74 -4.53
N PRO A 22 -10.18 -11.07 -4.42
CA PRO A 22 -8.83 -11.65 -4.45
C PRO A 22 -8.08 -11.31 -5.73
N ALA A 23 -6.77 -11.10 -5.60
CA ALA A 23 -5.88 -10.81 -6.72
C ALA A 23 -4.71 -11.78 -6.71
N GLU A 24 -4.02 -11.92 -7.83
CA GLU A 24 -2.82 -12.74 -7.90
C GLU A 24 -1.58 -11.86 -7.92
N PHE A 25 -0.66 -12.12 -6.98
CA PHE A 25 0.62 -11.44 -6.92
C PHE A 25 1.71 -12.51 -6.93
N GLY A 26 2.56 -12.48 -7.97
CA GLY A 26 3.61 -13.47 -8.11
C GLY A 26 3.09 -14.91 -8.16
N GLY A 27 1.92 -15.13 -8.75
CA GLY A 27 1.30 -16.44 -8.85
C GLY A 27 0.54 -16.89 -7.61
N VAL A 28 0.50 -16.07 -6.56
CA VAL A 28 -0.18 -16.38 -5.30
C VAL A 28 -1.47 -15.58 -5.20
N LYS A 29 -2.58 -16.27 -4.99
CA LYS A 29 -3.88 -15.62 -4.82
C LYS A 29 -3.96 -15.00 -3.42
N THR A 30 -4.25 -13.70 -3.37
CA THR A 30 -4.16 -12.91 -2.15
C THR A 30 -5.45 -12.12 -1.93
N SER A 31 -5.99 -12.17 -0.72
CA SER A 31 -7.17 -11.40 -0.33
C SER A 31 -6.83 -10.21 0.55
N THR A 32 -5.69 -10.24 1.22
CA THR A 32 -5.27 -9.22 2.18
C THR A 32 -3.80 -8.91 1.96
N VAL A 33 -3.48 -7.61 1.92
CA VAL A 33 -2.11 -7.15 1.73
C VAL A 33 -1.70 -6.37 2.97
N ARG A 34 -0.51 -6.67 3.50
CA ARG A 34 0.02 -5.95 4.66
C ARG A 34 0.94 -4.82 4.21
N MET A 35 0.65 -3.61 4.68
CA MET A 35 1.48 -2.44 4.46
C MET A 35 2.22 -2.13 5.75
N ARG A 36 3.56 -2.22 5.74
CA ARG A 36 4.33 -1.88 6.93
C ARG A 36 4.31 -0.38 7.16
N GLU A 37 4.56 0.03 8.40
CA GLU A 37 4.63 1.45 8.74
C GLU A 37 5.81 2.11 8.01
N PRO A 38 5.58 3.24 7.30
CA PRO A 38 6.66 3.93 6.62
C PRO A 38 7.59 4.62 7.62
N THR A 39 8.86 4.74 7.24
CA THR A 39 9.88 5.40 8.06
C THR A 39 10.35 6.68 7.38
N VAL A 40 11.11 7.47 8.13
CA VAL A 40 11.75 8.67 7.55
C VAL A 40 12.66 8.27 6.38
N GLY A 41 13.35 7.12 6.48
CA GLY A 41 14.19 6.64 5.39
C GLY A 41 13.40 6.34 4.12
N ASP A 42 12.18 5.81 4.26
CA ASP A 42 11.30 5.57 3.12
C ASP A 42 10.95 6.88 2.42
N GLN A 43 10.67 7.92 3.20
CA GLN A 43 10.36 9.25 2.67
C GLN A 43 11.54 9.85 1.93
N GLU A 44 12.74 9.67 2.46
CA GLU A 44 13.97 10.14 1.86
C GLU A 44 14.20 9.49 0.49
N VAL A 45 14.06 8.17 0.41
CA VAL A 45 14.20 7.44 -0.84
C VAL A 45 13.17 7.91 -1.86
N ALA A 46 11.92 8.09 -1.43
CA ALA A 46 10.85 8.54 -2.31
C ALA A 46 11.14 9.92 -2.90
N SER A 47 11.72 10.82 -2.10
CA SER A 47 12.00 12.18 -2.55
C SER A 47 13.10 12.23 -3.62
N GLU A 48 13.94 11.21 -3.69
CA GLU A 48 15.02 11.12 -4.67
C GLU A 48 14.60 10.42 -5.97
N MET A 49 13.42 9.83 -5.99
CA MET A 49 12.94 9.14 -7.18
C MET A 49 12.54 10.11 -8.28
N SER A 50 12.89 9.76 -9.54
CA SER A 50 12.43 10.49 -10.71
C SER A 50 11.07 9.95 -11.15
N GLY A 51 10.40 10.72 -12.03
CA GLY A 51 9.11 10.31 -12.57
C GLY A 51 7.96 11.12 -12.00
N SER A 52 6.74 10.71 -12.33
CA SER A 52 5.53 11.40 -11.90
C SER A 52 5.23 11.10 -10.43
N ASP A 53 4.36 11.91 -9.83
CA ASP A 53 3.88 11.67 -8.47
C ASP A 53 3.20 10.29 -8.37
N ALA A 54 2.44 9.90 -9.40
CA ALA A 54 1.78 8.60 -9.43
C ALA A 54 2.80 7.47 -9.45
N SER A 55 3.86 7.57 -10.27
CA SER A 55 4.91 6.56 -10.31
C SER A 55 5.62 6.42 -8.97
N ARG A 56 5.90 7.55 -8.31
CA ARG A 56 6.55 7.54 -7.01
C ARG A 56 5.66 6.89 -5.95
N GLU A 57 4.37 7.21 -5.96
CA GLU A 57 3.42 6.62 -5.01
C GLU A 57 3.32 5.11 -5.19
N ILE A 58 3.24 4.65 -6.44
CA ILE A 58 3.21 3.22 -6.75
C ILE A 58 4.47 2.54 -6.21
N ALA A 59 5.64 3.13 -6.41
CA ALA A 59 6.90 2.59 -5.92
C ALA A 59 6.93 2.52 -4.39
N ILE A 60 6.40 3.55 -3.72
CA ILE A 60 6.30 3.57 -2.25
C ILE A 60 5.43 2.41 -1.77
N PHE A 61 4.24 2.27 -2.33
CA PHE A 61 3.32 1.20 -1.92
C PHE A 61 3.90 -0.18 -2.19
N ALA A 62 4.55 -0.37 -3.34
CA ALA A 62 5.18 -1.64 -3.67
C ALA A 62 6.23 -2.01 -2.63
N ASN A 63 7.04 -1.03 -2.22
CA ASN A 63 8.07 -1.25 -1.20
C ASN A 63 7.45 -1.57 0.16
N LEU A 64 6.43 -0.81 0.59
CA LEU A 64 5.80 -1.00 1.90
C LEU A 64 5.02 -2.31 1.98
N CYS A 65 4.51 -2.80 0.87
CA CYS A 65 3.69 -4.02 0.82
C CYS A 65 4.46 -5.24 0.30
N ASP A 66 5.74 -5.08 -0.03
CA ASP A 66 6.56 -6.15 -0.59
C ASP A 66 5.94 -6.74 -1.86
N LEU A 67 5.49 -5.85 -2.74
CA LEU A 67 4.91 -6.21 -4.04
C LEU A 67 5.74 -5.59 -5.16
N ALA A 68 5.61 -6.13 -6.38
CA ALA A 68 6.20 -5.49 -7.54
C ALA A 68 5.35 -4.28 -7.95
N PRO A 69 5.96 -3.20 -8.49
CA PRO A 69 5.17 -2.06 -8.96
C PRO A 69 4.08 -2.44 -9.97
N ASP A 70 4.35 -3.42 -10.83
CA ASP A 70 3.35 -3.86 -11.81
C ASP A 70 2.14 -4.53 -11.16
N ASP A 71 2.32 -5.16 -10.00
CA ASP A 71 1.19 -5.73 -9.24
C ASP A 71 0.26 -4.62 -8.80
N ILE A 72 0.82 -3.49 -8.37
CA ILE A 72 0.02 -2.32 -7.97
C ILE A 72 -0.73 -1.77 -9.18
N ARG A 73 -0.05 -1.68 -10.34
CA ARG A 73 -0.65 -1.12 -11.56
C ARG A 73 -1.81 -1.94 -12.10
N LYS A 74 -1.81 -3.24 -11.83
CA LYS A 74 -2.86 -4.16 -12.31
C LYS A 74 -4.10 -4.18 -11.44
N MET A 75 -4.02 -3.68 -10.21
CA MET A 75 -5.16 -3.77 -9.31
C MET A 75 -6.25 -2.77 -9.68
N PRO A 76 -7.53 -3.08 -9.33
CA PRO A 76 -8.61 -2.13 -9.55
C PRO A 76 -8.36 -0.82 -8.81
N LEU A 77 -8.80 0.28 -9.38
CA LEU A 77 -8.63 1.59 -8.78
C LEU A 77 -9.23 1.67 -7.38
N ARG A 78 -10.35 0.97 -7.13
CA ARG A 78 -10.95 0.94 -5.78
C ARG A 78 -9.99 0.37 -4.74
N ASP A 79 -9.19 -0.63 -5.11
CA ASP A 79 -8.21 -1.21 -4.19
C ASP A 79 -7.02 -0.28 -4.01
N TYR A 80 -6.59 0.38 -5.07
CA TYR A 80 -5.53 1.37 -4.98
C TYR A 80 -5.92 2.49 -4.01
N LYS A 81 -7.17 2.92 -4.04
CA LYS A 81 -7.66 3.94 -3.10
C LYS A 81 -7.65 3.45 -1.66
N ARG A 82 -7.83 2.15 -1.43
CA ARG A 82 -7.70 1.57 -0.09
C ARG A 82 -6.27 1.67 0.40
N PHE A 83 -5.30 1.47 -0.50
CA PHE A 83 -3.88 1.65 -0.17
C PHE A 83 -3.58 3.11 0.18
N GLN A 84 -4.14 4.05 -0.57
CA GLN A 84 -3.96 5.47 -0.28
C GLN A 84 -4.54 5.84 1.08
N THR A 85 -5.69 5.31 1.42
CA THR A 85 -6.33 5.54 2.73
C THR A 85 -5.46 4.98 3.86
N ALA A 86 -4.94 3.76 3.68
CA ALA A 86 -4.05 3.15 4.66
C ALA A 86 -2.80 4.01 4.86
N TYR A 87 -2.18 4.45 3.77
CA TYR A 87 -0.95 5.23 3.81
C TYR A 87 -1.17 6.56 4.55
N LEU A 88 -2.25 7.25 4.25
CA LEU A 88 -2.56 8.53 4.90
C LEU A 88 -2.76 8.36 6.41
N GLY A 89 -3.27 7.22 6.83
CA GLY A 89 -3.47 6.94 8.26
C GLY A 89 -2.17 6.91 9.06
N PHE A 90 -1.05 6.61 8.42
CA PHE A 90 0.25 6.62 9.11
C PHE A 90 0.73 8.03 9.44
N MET A 91 0.14 9.04 8.83
CA MET A 91 0.56 10.45 9.02
C MET A 91 -0.21 11.13 10.14
N ASP A 92 -1.17 10.47 10.75
CA ASP A 92 -2.00 11.06 11.81
C ASP A 92 -1.30 11.04 13.16
#